data_3180409c793d53f3979d756b9c606a6c
#
_entry.id   3180409c793d53f3979d756b9c606a6c
#
_cell.length_a   1.000
_cell.length_b   1.000
_cell.length_c   1.000
_cell.angle_alpha   90.00
_cell.angle_beta   90.00
_cell.angle_gamma   90.00
#
_symmetry.space_group_name_H-M   'P 1'
#
loop_
_entity.id
_entity.type
_entity.pdbx_description
1 polymer ?
#
loop_
_entity_poly.entity_id
_entity_poly.type
_entity_poly.pdbx_seq_one_letter_code
_entity_poly.pdbx_strand_id
1 'polypeptide(L)'
;MSSDRFRISQTPLFGRKVKKFKKNEKETLDREVQRIMADPDIGAEKKGDLQGIRVHRYKFNSQELLLAYSVEEDEILLITIGSHENYYRDLKGYVK
;
A
#
# COMPACT_ATOMS: atom_id res chain seq x y z
N MET A 1 -11.64 6.76 -17.68
CA MET A 1 -11.78 7.10 -17.14
C MET A 1 -11.46 6.95 -16.04
N SER A 2 -11.37 6.63 -15.47
CA SER A 2 -11.37 6.41 -14.44
C SER A 2 -10.25 6.31 -13.59
N SER A 3 -9.18 5.71 -13.81
CA SER A 3 -8.08 5.61 -12.90
C SER A 3 -7.48 6.97 -12.59
N ASP A 4 -7.76 7.95 -13.40
CA ASP A 4 -7.27 9.26 -13.14
C ASP A 4 -7.99 9.97 -12.07
N ARG A 5 -9.14 9.44 -11.58
CA ARG A 5 -9.91 10.04 -10.62
C ARG A 5 -9.26 10.05 -9.31
N PHE A 6 -8.39 9.09 -8.94
CA PHE A 6 -7.83 8.97 -7.62
C PHE A 6 -6.54 9.76 -7.49
N ARG A 7 -6.41 10.45 -6.38
CA ARG A 7 -5.16 11.08 -6.03
C ARG A 7 -4.40 10.16 -5.10
N ILE A 8 -3.09 10.16 -5.19
CA ILE A 8 -2.24 9.30 -4.38
C ILE A 8 -1.49 10.16 -3.38
N SER A 9 -1.57 9.78 -2.12
CA SER A 9 -0.74 10.39 -1.10
C SER A 9 -0.10 9.28 -0.29
N GLN A 10 0.84 9.62 0.56
CA GLN A 10 1.57 8.62 1.31
C GLN A 10 1.93 9.16 2.67
N THR A 11 2.06 8.25 3.64
CA THR A 11 2.50 8.64 4.96
C THR A 11 4.01 8.85 4.96
N PRO A 12 4.54 9.58 5.95
CA PRO A 12 5.99 9.69 6.06
C PRO A 12 6.67 8.34 6.23
N LEU A 13 6.01 7.42 6.92
CA LEU A 13 6.58 6.08 7.07
C LEU A 13 6.74 5.39 5.73
N PHE A 14 5.71 5.46 4.89
CA PHE A 14 5.77 4.86 3.56
C PHE A 14 6.93 5.45 2.76
N GLY A 15 7.04 6.76 2.80
CA GLY A 15 8.11 7.44 2.07
C GLY A 15 9.49 7.01 2.52
N ARG A 16 9.67 6.86 3.83
CA ARG A 16 10.97 6.43 4.35
C ARG A 16 11.31 5.03 3.89
N LYS A 17 10.33 4.14 3.86
CA LYS A 17 10.59 2.77 3.44
C LYS A 17 10.93 2.69 1.96
N VAL A 18 10.20 3.42 1.13
CA VAL A 18 10.42 3.37 -0.31
C VAL A 18 11.75 4.01 -0.69
N LYS A 19 12.20 4.94 0.11
CA LYS A 19 13.47 5.58 -0.14
C LYS A 19 14.60 4.58 -0.20
N LYS A 20 14.48 3.47 0.52
CA LYS A 20 15.51 2.45 0.55
C LYS A 20 15.38 1.43 -0.58
N PHE A 21 14.33 1.51 -1.36
CA PHE A 21 14.10 0.58 -2.45
C PHE A 21 15.08 0.86 -3.58
N LYS A 22 15.48 -0.21 -4.26
CA LYS A 22 16.30 -0.07 -5.45
C LYS A 22 15.41 0.31 -6.62
N LYS A 23 16.03 0.68 -7.72
CA LYS A 23 15.30 1.17 -8.86
C LYS A 23 14.25 0.17 -9.36
N ASN A 24 14.63 -1.10 -9.50
CA ASN A 24 13.68 -2.09 -9.99
C ASN A 24 12.56 -2.35 -8.99
N GLU A 25 12.86 -2.20 -7.69
CA GLU A 25 11.81 -2.35 -6.69
C GLU A 25 10.81 -1.21 -6.80
N LYS A 26 11.30 0.01 -7.05
CA LYS A 26 10.42 1.15 -7.19
C LYS A 26 9.56 1.04 -8.44
N GLU A 27 10.12 0.50 -9.52
CA GLU A 27 9.37 0.33 -10.75
C GLU A 27 8.25 -0.67 -10.57
N THR A 28 8.52 -1.77 -9.86
CA THR A 28 7.50 -2.75 -9.60
C THR A 28 6.41 -2.16 -8.69
N LEU A 29 6.83 -1.41 -7.69
CA LEU A 29 5.87 -0.76 -6.80
C LEU A 29 4.97 0.18 -7.59
N ASP A 30 5.53 0.95 -8.51
CA ASP A 30 4.72 1.87 -9.30
C ASP A 30 3.66 1.13 -10.09
N ARG A 31 3.99 -0.01 -10.66
CA ARG A 31 3.02 -0.80 -11.39
C ARG A 31 1.91 -1.30 -10.47
N GLU A 32 2.28 -1.70 -9.25
CA GLU A 32 1.28 -2.20 -8.32
C GLU A 32 0.37 -1.07 -7.83
N VAL A 33 0.92 0.11 -7.66
CA VAL A 33 0.11 1.26 -7.29
C VAL A 33 -0.87 1.59 -8.40
N GLN A 34 -0.45 1.46 -9.66
CA GLN A 34 -1.36 1.67 -10.77
C GLN A 34 -2.50 0.67 -10.76
N ARG A 35 -2.23 -0.56 -10.37
CA ARG A 35 -3.27 -1.56 -10.27
C ARG A 35 -4.28 -1.20 -9.19
N ILE A 36 -3.80 -0.65 -8.08
CA ILE A 36 -4.69 -0.20 -7.02
C ILE A 36 -5.54 0.96 -7.50
N MET A 37 -4.94 1.87 -8.27
CA MET A 37 -5.70 3.00 -8.79
C MET A 37 -6.79 2.55 -9.75
N ALA A 38 -6.51 1.52 -10.53
CA ALA A 38 -7.50 1.00 -11.47
C ALA A 38 -8.61 0.23 -10.75
N ASP A 39 -8.29 -0.36 -9.61
CA ASP A 39 -9.27 -1.15 -8.86
C ASP A 39 -8.94 -1.02 -7.37
N PRO A 40 -9.44 0.02 -6.70
CA PRO A 40 -9.10 0.23 -5.30
C PRO A 40 -9.54 -0.89 -4.36
N ASP A 41 -10.43 -1.75 -4.81
CA ASP A 41 -10.88 -2.88 -4.00
C ASP A 41 -10.00 -4.10 -4.16
N ILE A 42 -8.91 -4.00 -4.94
CA ILE A 42 -8.09 -5.16 -5.21
C ILE A 42 -7.45 -5.72 -3.93
N GLY A 43 -7.13 -4.88 -2.97
CA GLY A 43 -6.56 -5.34 -1.71
C GLY A 43 -7.63 -5.86 -0.78
N ALA A 44 -7.28 -6.83 0.05
CA ALA A 44 -8.22 -7.40 1.00
C ALA A 44 -8.43 -6.43 2.15
N GLU A 45 -9.68 -6.18 2.50
CA GLU A 45 -9.98 -5.27 3.59
C GLU A 45 -9.75 -5.97 4.92
N LYS A 46 -9.09 -5.28 5.84
CA LYS A 46 -8.85 -5.83 7.17
C LYS A 46 -10.05 -5.55 8.06
N LYS A 47 -10.16 -6.32 9.13
CA LYS A 47 -11.26 -6.16 10.06
C LYS A 47 -10.75 -5.84 11.43
N GLY A 48 -11.66 -5.53 12.34
CA GLY A 48 -11.29 -5.21 13.70
C GLY A 48 -10.59 -3.88 13.79
N ASP A 49 -9.47 -3.86 14.49
CA ASP A 49 -8.73 -2.63 14.72
C ASP A 49 -8.22 -2.01 13.44
N LEU A 50 -8.09 -2.78 12.38
CA LEU A 50 -7.57 -2.28 11.12
C LEU A 50 -8.66 -2.04 10.10
N GLN A 51 -9.87 -1.91 10.54
CA GLN A 51 -10.99 -1.69 9.64
C GLN A 51 -10.74 -0.44 8.81
N GLY A 52 -11.05 -0.52 7.53
CA GLY A 52 -10.83 0.59 6.62
C GLY A 52 -9.49 0.54 5.92
N ILE A 53 -8.63 -0.38 6.30
CA ILE A 53 -7.33 -0.53 5.67
C ILE A 53 -7.36 -1.76 4.78
N ARG A 54 -6.87 -1.61 3.56
CA ARG A 54 -6.77 -2.71 2.63
C ARG A 54 -5.31 -3.09 2.43
N VAL A 55 -5.05 -4.34 2.13
CA VAL A 55 -3.69 -4.83 1.94
C VAL A 55 -3.60 -5.52 0.59
N HIS A 56 -2.71 -5.04 -0.25
CA HIS A 56 -2.46 -5.60 -1.56
C HIS A 56 -1.15 -6.35 -1.51
N ARG A 57 -1.17 -7.61 -1.90
CA ARG A 57 0.02 -8.46 -1.89
C ARG A 57 0.59 -8.59 -3.28
N TYR A 58 1.90 -8.60 -3.36
CA TYR A 58 2.54 -8.89 -4.63
C TYR A 58 3.94 -9.44 -4.35
N LYS A 59 4.53 -10.02 -5.37
CA LYS A 59 5.84 -10.62 -5.20
C LYS A 59 6.88 -9.85 -5.98
N PHE A 60 8.06 -9.77 -5.40
CA PHE A 60 9.21 -9.19 -6.06
C PHE A 60 10.38 -10.09 -5.74
N ASN A 61 10.96 -10.73 -6.77
CA ASN A 61 12.09 -11.64 -6.59
C ASN A 61 11.80 -12.69 -5.53
N SER A 62 10.66 -13.33 -5.65
CA SER A 62 10.25 -14.42 -4.76
C SER A 62 9.92 -13.97 -3.34
N GLN A 63 9.99 -12.69 -3.07
CA GLN A 63 9.63 -12.18 -1.76
C GLN A 63 8.25 -11.57 -1.81
N GLU A 64 7.41 -11.93 -0.87
CA GLU A 64 6.07 -11.36 -0.83
C GLU A 64 6.10 -10.04 -0.10
N LEU A 65 5.52 -9.03 -0.72
CA LEU A 65 5.40 -7.71 -0.11
C LEU A 65 3.94 -7.38 0.07
N LEU A 66 3.65 -6.67 1.16
CA LEU A 66 2.29 -6.27 1.47
C LEU A 66 2.23 -4.75 1.52
N LEU A 67 1.35 -4.20 0.71
CA LEU A 67 1.19 -2.76 0.62
C LEU A 67 -0.15 -2.40 1.25
N ALA A 68 -0.11 -1.68 2.37
CA ALA A 68 -1.32 -1.28 3.08
C ALA A 68 -1.72 0.11 2.64
N TYR A 69 -3.02 0.27 2.38
CA TYR A 69 -3.53 1.56 1.92
C TYR A 69 -4.97 1.72 2.38
N SER A 70 -5.46 2.95 2.32
CA SER A 70 -6.87 3.22 2.57
C SER A 70 -7.41 4.06 1.43
N VAL A 71 -8.72 3.99 1.24
CA VAL A 71 -9.38 4.71 0.16
C VAL A 71 -10.44 5.60 0.76
N GLU A 72 -10.40 6.89 0.44
CA GLU A 72 -11.40 7.82 0.90
C GLU A 72 -11.80 8.69 -0.25
N GLU A 73 -13.05 8.59 -0.66
CA GLU A 73 -13.56 9.37 -1.76
C GLU A 73 -12.67 9.21 -2.99
N ASP A 74 -11.91 10.22 -3.34
CA ASP A 74 -11.07 10.14 -4.52
C ASP A 74 -9.60 10.08 -4.18
N GLU A 75 -9.25 9.71 -2.96
CA GLU A 75 -7.86 9.69 -2.56
C GLU A 75 -7.46 8.31 -2.04
N ILE A 76 -6.30 7.84 -2.47
CA ILE A 76 -5.72 6.61 -1.96
C ILE A 76 -4.50 6.99 -1.15
N LEU A 77 -4.50 6.60 0.12
CA LEU A 77 -3.38 6.88 1.01
C LEU A 77 -2.55 5.63 1.18
N LEU A 78 -1.29 5.68 0.77
CA LEU A 78 -0.36 4.58 0.92
C LEU A 78 0.24 4.65 2.32
N ILE A 79 -0.01 3.63 3.13
CA ILE A 79 0.30 3.68 4.55
C ILE A 79 1.64 3.07 4.87
N THR A 80 1.87 1.83 4.46
CA THR A 80 3.15 1.19 4.69
C THR A 80 3.31 0.03 3.72
N ILE A 81 4.53 -0.47 3.61
CA ILE A 81 4.84 -1.57 2.72
C ILE A 81 5.97 -2.37 3.36
N GLY A 82 5.93 -3.67 3.21
CA GLY A 82 6.97 -4.51 3.77
C GLY A 82 6.56 -5.96 3.83
N SER A 83 7.38 -6.77 4.49
CA SER A 83 7.06 -8.17 4.70
C SER A 83 5.88 -8.28 5.66
N HIS A 84 5.35 -9.49 5.78
CA HIS A 84 4.17 -9.71 6.62
C HIS A 84 4.36 -9.19 8.03
N GLU A 85 5.47 -9.50 8.65
CA GLU A 85 5.72 -9.07 10.02
C GLU A 85 5.84 -7.57 10.14
N ASN A 86 6.59 -6.98 9.24
CA ASN A 86 6.87 -5.56 9.32
C ASN A 86 5.63 -4.72 9.09
N TYR A 87 4.84 -5.07 8.08
CA TYR A 87 3.68 -4.26 7.79
C TYR A 87 2.66 -4.32 8.92
N TYR A 88 2.51 -5.48 9.53
CA TYR A 88 1.53 -5.66 10.60
C TYR A 88 1.91 -4.81 11.81
N ARG A 89 3.18 -4.84 12.17
CA ARG A 89 3.67 -4.04 13.29
C ARG A 89 3.44 -2.56 13.03
N ASP A 90 3.74 -2.13 11.79
CA ASP A 90 3.56 -0.72 11.43
C ASP A 90 2.12 -0.30 11.49
N LEU A 91 1.21 -1.16 11.03
CA LEU A 91 -0.20 -0.82 11.04
C LEU A 91 -0.74 -0.70 12.45
N LYS A 92 -0.31 -1.57 13.33
CA LYS A 92 -0.77 -1.49 14.71
C LYS A 92 -0.36 -0.18 15.34
N GLY A 93 0.82 0.30 15.04
CA GLY A 93 1.25 1.59 15.53
C GLY A 93 0.47 2.73 14.91
N TYR A 94 0.12 2.57 13.63
CA TYR A 94 -0.58 3.63 12.91
C TYR A 94 -1.99 3.85 13.43
N VAL A 95 -2.70 2.76 13.73
CA VAL A 95 -4.10 2.90 14.13
C VAL A 95 -4.28 3.11 15.61
N LYS A 96 -3.20 3.12 16.41
CA LYS A 96 -3.34 3.31 17.80
C LYS A 96 -3.77 4.66 18.23
#